data_11414d6f465089d38e6d13b4d44c2ce5
#
_entry.id   11414d6f465089d38e6d13b4d44c2ce5
#
_cell.length_a   1.000
_cell.length_b   1.000
_cell.length_c   1.000
_cell.angle_alpha   90.00
_cell.angle_beta   90.00
_cell.angle_gamma   90.00
#
_symmetry.space_group_name_H-M   'P 1'
#
loop_
_entity.id
_entity.type
_entity.pdbx_description
1 polymer ?
#
loop_
_entity_poly.entity_id
_entity_poly.type
_entity_poly.pdbx_seq_one_letter_code
_entity_poly.pdbx_strand_id
1 'polypeptide(L)'
;MTLNQIVKKVTDYGSQHPQINFVLYGDIYDHLSQGEVNYPAMFFNIEDVSISAKQIQYTFGLYFMDRQIENTEELEVMSDQILTAQDIVAQIRNNANEWIVGDSIPMVLFVESEPDVLAGVKASISLVLPSINNRCQIPT
;
A
#
# COMPACT_ATOMS: atom_id res chain seq x y z
N MET A 1 9.08 -9.27 13.37
CA MET A 1 8.52 -7.95 13.02
C MET A 1 7.01 -8.00 13.17
N THR A 2 6.45 -7.03 13.85
CA THR A 2 4.99 -6.97 14.07
C THR A 2 4.30 -6.22 12.94
N LEU A 3 2.98 -6.40 12.85
CA LEU A 3 2.17 -5.66 11.87
C LEU A 3 2.34 -4.14 12.03
N ASN A 4 2.38 -3.64 13.27
CA ASN A 4 2.58 -2.22 13.52
C ASN A 4 3.91 -1.71 12.95
N GLN A 5 4.97 -2.50 13.07
CA GLN A 5 6.28 -2.14 12.54
C GLN A 5 6.28 -2.12 11.02
N ILE A 6 5.58 -3.07 10.39
CA ILE A 6 5.44 -3.10 8.94
C ILE A 6 4.66 -1.88 8.46
N VAL A 7 3.54 -1.57 9.09
CA VAL A 7 2.71 -0.41 8.74
C VAL A 7 3.51 0.87 8.84
N LYS A 8 4.31 1.02 9.91
CA LYS A 8 5.16 2.19 10.09
C LYS A 8 6.18 2.33 8.97
N LYS A 9 6.84 1.23 8.58
CA LYS A 9 7.83 1.27 7.50
C LYS A 9 7.21 1.64 6.16
N VAL A 10 6.07 1.05 5.83
CA VAL A 10 5.37 1.36 4.58
C VAL A 10 4.91 2.82 4.58
N THR A 11 4.41 3.31 5.72
CA THR A 11 4.04 4.72 5.85
C THR A 11 5.25 5.63 5.62
N ASP A 12 6.40 5.29 6.17
CA ASP A 12 7.63 6.07 5.98
C ASP A 12 8.06 6.10 4.51
N TYR A 13 7.97 4.98 3.79
CA TYR A 13 8.28 4.95 2.37
C TYR A 13 7.39 5.91 1.58
N GLY A 14 6.09 5.89 1.84
CA GLY A 14 5.15 6.80 1.20
C GLY A 14 5.43 8.25 1.56
N SER A 15 5.69 8.53 2.83
CA SER A 15 5.95 9.90 3.30
C SER A 15 7.23 10.50 2.72
N GLN A 16 8.20 9.67 2.39
CA GLN A 16 9.47 10.11 1.82
C GLN A 16 9.42 10.28 0.30
N HIS A 17 8.38 9.78 -0.35
CA HIS A 17 8.26 9.89 -1.79
C HIS A 17 7.82 11.31 -2.19
N PRO A 18 8.58 11.99 -3.09
CA PRO A 18 8.30 13.39 -3.41
C PRO A 18 6.98 13.63 -4.11
N GLN A 19 6.40 12.61 -4.72
CA GLN A 19 5.14 12.72 -5.47
C GLN A 19 3.91 12.30 -4.68
N ILE A 20 4.09 11.91 -3.42
CA ILE A 20 2.98 11.53 -2.55
C ILE A 20 2.81 12.63 -1.49
N ASN A 21 1.64 13.25 -1.46
CA ASN A 21 1.35 14.35 -0.55
C ASN A 21 0.59 13.91 0.71
N PHE A 22 0.03 12.71 0.70
CA PHE A 22 -0.75 12.20 1.82
C PHE A 22 -0.62 10.68 1.89
N VAL A 23 -0.29 10.15 3.06
CA VAL A 23 -0.19 8.70 3.29
C VAL A 23 -1.02 8.34 4.50
N LEU A 24 -1.86 7.32 4.35
CA LEU A 24 -2.69 6.85 5.46
C LEU A 24 -2.88 5.35 5.42
N TYR A 25 -2.75 4.71 6.59
CA TYR A 25 -3.21 3.36 6.78
C TYR A 25 -4.65 3.38 7.29
N GLY A 26 -5.55 2.73 6.58
CA GLY A 26 -6.94 2.63 6.99
C GLY A 26 -7.92 2.60 5.82
N ASP A 27 -9.19 2.78 6.13
CA ASP A 27 -10.24 2.75 5.13
C ASP A 27 -10.24 4.04 4.31
N ILE A 28 -10.02 3.88 3.02
CA ILE A 28 -9.97 4.96 2.06
C ILE A 28 -11.29 5.73 2.00
N TYR A 29 -12.42 5.03 2.09
CA TYR A 29 -13.74 5.65 1.92
C TYR A 29 -14.09 6.59 3.07
N ASP A 30 -13.67 6.27 4.29
CA ASP A 30 -13.88 7.14 5.44
C ASP A 30 -13.19 8.48 5.27
N HIS A 31 -12.01 8.50 4.67
CA HIS A 31 -11.26 9.73 4.45
C HIS A 31 -11.69 10.51 3.22
N LEU A 32 -12.11 9.83 2.17
CA LEU A 32 -12.62 10.49 0.97
C LEU A 32 -13.88 11.30 1.29
N SER A 33 -14.73 10.78 2.17
CA SER A 33 -15.97 11.48 2.55
C SER A 33 -15.73 12.72 3.39
N GLN A 34 -14.57 12.84 4.05
CA GLN A 34 -14.23 13.99 4.88
C GLN A 34 -13.60 15.15 4.12
N GLY A 35 -13.17 14.92 2.89
CA GLY A 35 -12.62 15.98 2.03
C GLY A 35 -11.26 16.54 2.45
N GLU A 36 -10.56 15.90 3.37
CA GLU A 36 -9.29 16.41 3.94
C GLU A 36 -8.06 15.75 3.34
N VAL A 37 -8.12 15.26 2.12
CA VAL A 37 -7.03 14.53 1.48
C VAL A 37 -6.27 15.44 0.52
N ASN A 38 -4.95 15.49 0.68
CA ASN A 38 -4.06 16.15 -0.26
C ASN A 38 -3.58 15.16 -1.31
N TYR A 39 -3.89 15.40 -2.55
CA TYR A 39 -3.50 14.51 -3.65
C TYR A 39 -2.19 14.98 -4.29
N PRO A 40 -1.39 14.07 -4.89
CA PRO A 40 -1.57 12.61 -4.96
C PRO A 40 -1.49 11.94 -3.59
N ALA A 41 -2.27 10.90 -3.38
CA ALA A 41 -2.38 10.23 -2.09
C ALA A 41 -2.09 8.73 -2.20
N MET A 42 -1.57 8.18 -1.11
CA MET A 42 -1.38 6.75 -0.93
C MET A 42 -2.18 6.30 0.27
N PHE A 43 -3.07 5.34 0.05
CA PHE A 43 -3.78 4.64 1.12
C PHE A 43 -3.38 3.18 1.11
N PHE A 44 -3.31 2.57 2.28
CA PHE A 44 -3.07 1.13 2.32
C PHE A 44 -3.73 0.51 3.54
N ASN A 45 -4.08 -0.75 3.39
CA ASN A 45 -4.65 -1.52 4.49
C ASN A 45 -4.25 -2.98 4.35
N ILE A 46 -4.39 -3.70 5.46
CA ILE A 46 -4.19 -5.13 5.44
C ILE A 46 -5.46 -5.82 4.94
N GLU A 47 -5.28 -6.76 4.03
CA GLU A 47 -6.40 -7.50 3.45
C GLU A 47 -6.47 -8.93 3.96
N ASP A 48 -5.32 -9.55 4.27
CA ASP A 48 -5.27 -10.93 4.69
C ASP A 48 -4.00 -11.23 5.48
N VAL A 49 -4.10 -12.19 6.38
CA VAL A 49 -2.98 -12.73 7.15
C VAL A 49 -3.07 -14.24 7.12
N SER A 50 -1.99 -14.91 6.76
CA SER A 50 -1.95 -16.36 6.82
C SER A 50 -0.69 -16.83 7.53
N ILE A 51 -0.80 -17.94 8.25
CA ILE A 51 0.29 -18.55 8.98
C ILE A 51 0.52 -19.95 8.44
N SER A 52 1.77 -20.26 8.13
CA SER A 52 2.23 -21.62 7.88
C SER A 52 3.22 -22.04 8.97
N ALA A 53 3.78 -23.24 8.88
CA ALA A 53 4.59 -23.81 9.97
C ALA A 53 5.77 -22.92 10.39
N LYS A 54 6.37 -22.18 9.46
CA LYS A 54 7.58 -21.38 9.73
C LYS A 54 7.49 -19.95 9.20
N GLN A 55 6.33 -19.54 8.71
CA GLN A 55 6.18 -18.26 8.03
C GLN A 55 4.85 -17.62 8.39
N ILE A 56 4.84 -16.30 8.37
CA ILE A 56 3.61 -15.51 8.40
C ILE A 56 3.59 -14.64 7.16
N GLN A 57 2.43 -14.56 6.51
CA GLN A 57 2.26 -13.77 5.30
C GLN A 57 1.21 -12.71 5.54
N TYR A 58 1.58 -11.45 5.29
CA TYR A 58 0.67 -10.31 5.32
C TYR A 58 0.40 -9.85 3.89
N THR A 59 -0.87 -9.74 3.53
CA THR A 59 -1.26 -9.21 2.23
C THR A 59 -1.85 -7.84 2.40
N PHE A 60 -1.27 -6.85 1.71
CA PHE A 60 -1.71 -5.46 1.75
C PHE A 60 -2.27 -5.02 0.41
N GLY A 61 -3.29 -4.19 0.45
CA GLY A 61 -3.71 -3.41 -0.69
C GLY A 61 -3.12 -2.01 -0.60
N LEU A 62 -2.36 -1.60 -1.60
CA LEU A 62 -1.78 -0.28 -1.70
C LEU A 62 -2.51 0.50 -2.78
N TYR A 63 -3.12 1.63 -2.40
CA TYR A 63 -3.91 2.45 -3.31
C TYR A 63 -3.17 3.75 -3.58
N PHE A 64 -2.89 4.03 -4.84
CA PHE A 64 -2.24 5.26 -5.28
C PHE A 64 -3.21 6.01 -6.18
N MET A 65 -3.52 7.25 -5.85
CA MET A 65 -4.55 7.99 -6.56
C MET A 65 -4.28 9.48 -6.63
N ASP A 66 -4.82 10.11 -7.65
CA ASP A 66 -4.79 11.54 -7.82
C ASP A 66 -6.10 12.02 -8.42
N ARG A 67 -6.38 13.30 -8.26
CA ARG A 67 -7.55 13.93 -8.87
C ARG A 67 -7.40 14.00 -10.37
N GLN A 68 -8.49 13.68 -11.06
CA GLN A 68 -8.61 13.97 -12.47
C GLN A 68 -9.11 15.41 -12.61
N ILE A 69 -8.21 16.31 -12.97
CA ILE A 69 -8.55 17.72 -13.12
C ILE A 69 -9.10 17.93 -14.53
N GLU A 70 -10.01 18.89 -14.68
CA GLU A 70 -10.52 19.30 -15.98
C GLU A 70 -9.36 19.56 -16.95
N ASN A 71 -9.39 18.96 -18.14
CA ASN A 71 -8.33 18.94 -19.14
C ASN A 71 -7.16 17.96 -18.89
N THR A 72 -7.17 17.19 -17.82
CA THR A 72 -6.21 16.12 -17.61
C THR A 72 -6.84 14.80 -18.00
N GLU A 73 -6.19 14.05 -18.87
CA GLU A 73 -6.69 12.74 -19.27
C GLU A 73 -6.53 11.72 -18.16
N GLU A 74 -7.55 10.87 -17.98
CA GLU A 74 -7.52 9.76 -17.02
C GLU A 74 -6.28 8.91 -17.21
N LEU A 75 -5.88 8.66 -18.45
CA LEU A 75 -4.71 7.86 -18.78
C LEU A 75 -3.42 8.48 -18.21
N GLU A 76 -3.28 9.80 -18.26
CA GLU A 76 -2.11 10.47 -17.70
C GLU A 76 -2.04 10.30 -16.19
N VAL A 77 -3.17 10.46 -15.50
CA VAL A 77 -3.24 10.29 -14.04
C VAL A 77 -2.89 8.85 -13.67
N MET A 78 -3.46 7.88 -14.35
CA MET A 78 -3.17 6.46 -14.10
C MET A 78 -1.71 6.13 -14.37
N SER A 79 -1.13 6.66 -15.45
CA SER A 79 0.27 6.45 -15.79
C SER A 79 1.21 6.96 -14.69
N ASP A 80 0.95 8.16 -14.16
CA ASP A 80 1.74 8.73 -13.08
C ASP A 80 1.61 7.91 -11.80
N GLN A 81 0.41 7.42 -11.50
CA GLN A 81 0.18 6.62 -10.29
C GLN A 81 0.83 5.24 -10.40
N ILE A 82 0.87 4.65 -11.59
CA ILE A 82 1.60 3.39 -11.82
C ILE A 82 3.10 3.59 -11.53
N LEU A 83 3.68 4.68 -12.01
CA LEU A 83 5.09 4.97 -11.73
C LEU A 83 5.36 5.15 -10.24
N THR A 84 4.49 5.88 -9.54
CA THR A 84 4.60 6.04 -8.10
C THR A 84 4.49 4.69 -7.37
N ALA A 85 3.55 3.85 -7.79
CA ALA A 85 3.40 2.52 -7.23
C ALA A 85 4.64 1.65 -7.45
N GLN A 86 5.25 1.73 -8.63
CA GLN A 86 6.48 1.00 -8.92
C GLN A 86 7.61 1.42 -7.99
N ASP A 87 7.72 2.72 -7.70
CA ASP A 87 8.76 3.24 -6.80
C ASP A 87 8.58 2.70 -5.38
N ILE A 88 7.36 2.71 -4.87
CA ILE A 88 7.07 2.21 -3.52
C ILE A 88 7.30 0.69 -3.44
N VAL A 89 6.85 -0.05 -4.45
CA VAL A 89 7.07 -1.50 -4.51
C VAL A 89 8.56 -1.81 -4.54
N ALA A 90 9.35 -1.03 -5.29
CA ALA A 90 10.80 -1.20 -5.34
C ALA A 90 11.45 -0.99 -3.97
N GLN A 91 11.01 0.02 -3.22
CA GLN A 91 11.51 0.24 -1.87
C GLN A 91 11.17 -0.91 -0.93
N ILE A 92 9.95 -1.43 -1.03
CA ILE A 92 9.53 -2.58 -0.22
C ILE A 92 10.39 -3.81 -0.55
N ARG A 93 10.64 -4.06 -1.84
CA ARG A 93 11.49 -5.18 -2.28
C ARG A 93 12.93 -5.06 -1.83
N ASN A 94 13.46 -3.85 -1.75
CA ASN A 94 14.85 -3.62 -1.38
C ASN A 94 15.15 -3.93 0.09
N ASN A 95 14.11 -4.16 0.91
CA ASN A 95 14.26 -4.60 2.29
C ASN A 95 14.21 -6.13 2.43
N ALA A 96 14.90 -6.83 1.54
CA ALA A 96 14.91 -8.30 1.48
C ALA A 96 15.41 -8.98 2.76
N ASN A 97 16.08 -8.26 3.66
CA ASN A 97 16.52 -8.79 4.94
C ASN A 97 15.39 -8.91 5.97
N GLU A 98 14.27 -8.26 5.74
CA GLU A 98 13.17 -8.20 6.70
C GLU A 98 11.97 -9.03 6.25
N TRP A 99 11.75 -9.10 4.93
CA TRP A 99 10.65 -9.85 4.36
C TRP A 99 10.97 -10.28 2.94
N ILE A 100 10.18 -11.24 2.45
CA ILE A 100 10.27 -11.71 1.07
C ILE A 100 9.02 -11.26 0.34
N VAL A 101 9.20 -10.67 -0.84
CA VAL A 101 8.11 -10.21 -1.70
C VAL A 101 8.08 -11.08 -2.95
N GLY A 102 6.88 -11.45 -3.40
CA GLY A 102 6.72 -12.22 -4.63
C GLY A 102 7.22 -11.48 -5.88
N ASP A 103 7.55 -12.23 -6.92
CA ASP A 103 8.06 -11.67 -8.18
C ASP A 103 6.99 -10.90 -8.95
N SER A 104 5.75 -11.31 -8.82
CA SER A 104 4.64 -10.68 -9.55
C SER A 104 3.69 -10.01 -8.57
N ILE A 105 3.44 -8.72 -8.80
CA ILE A 105 2.52 -7.93 -7.99
C ILE A 105 1.42 -7.43 -8.90
N PRO A 106 0.19 -7.96 -8.76
CA PRO A 106 -0.91 -7.50 -9.60
C PRO A 106 -1.31 -6.06 -9.29
N MET A 107 -1.61 -5.31 -10.32
CA MET A 107 -2.09 -3.95 -10.21
C MET A 107 -3.42 -3.84 -10.95
N VAL A 108 -4.41 -3.22 -10.29
CA VAL A 108 -5.75 -3.01 -10.85
C VAL A 108 -5.99 -1.50 -10.95
N LEU A 109 -6.36 -1.04 -12.12
CA LEU A 109 -6.72 0.36 -12.33
C LEU A 109 -8.13 0.62 -11.84
N PHE A 110 -8.35 1.80 -11.25
CA PHE A 110 -9.68 2.17 -10.77
C PHE A 110 -9.97 3.66 -10.99
N VAL A 111 -11.26 3.99 -10.99
CA VAL A 111 -11.75 5.36 -11.03
C VAL A 111 -12.85 5.49 -9.99
N GLU A 112 -12.77 6.54 -9.17
CA GLU A 112 -13.82 6.92 -8.23
C GLU A 112 -14.40 8.26 -8.63
N SER A 113 -15.71 8.42 -8.55
CA SER A 113 -16.37 9.64 -9.02
C SER A 113 -16.96 10.51 -7.92
N GLU A 114 -16.92 10.07 -6.66
CA GLU A 114 -17.45 10.84 -5.53
C GLU A 114 -16.53 10.74 -4.31
N PRO A 115 -16.31 11.85 -3.56
CA PRO A 115 -16.76 13.20 -3.84
C PRO A 115 -16.01 13.90 -4.98
N ASP A 116 -14.79 13.44 -5.28
CA ASP A 116 -13.96 13.94 -6.37
C ASP A 116 -13.78 12.86 -7.43
N VAL A 117 -13.53 13.25 -8.67
CA VAL A 117 -13.12 12.31 -9.71
C VAL A 117 -11.66 11.95 -9.48
N LEU A 118 -11.43 10.70 -9.14
CA LEU A 118 -10.10 10.16 -8.83
C LEU A 118 -9.78 9.03 -9.81
N ALA A 119 -8.54 8.98 -10.23
CA ALA A 119 -8.03 7.85 -10.99
C ALA A 119 -6.78 7.34 -10.31
N GLY A 120 -6.56 6.03 -10.37
CA GLY A 120 -5.43 5.46 -9.70
C GLY A 120 -5.25 3.98 -9.94
N VAL A 121 -4.38 3.40 -9.11
CA VAL A 121 -4.03 1.99 -9.21
C VAL A 121 -3.99 1.38 -7.81
N LYS A 122 -4.48 0.15 -7.71
CA LYS A 122 -4.35 -0.68 -6.52
C LYS A 122 -3.30 -1.75 -6.77
N ALA A 123 -2.27 -1.81 -5.95
CA ALA A 123 -1.28 -2.89 -5.97
C ALA A 123 -1.54 -3.82 -4.79
N SER A 124 -1.61 -5.12 -5.07
CA SER A 124 -1.74 -6.13 -4.02
C SER A 124 -0.38 -6.77 -3.77
N ILE A 125 0.15 -6.61 -2.56
CA ILE A 125 1.48 -7.07 -2.22
C ILE A 125 1.42 -7.99 -0.99
N SER A 126 2.13 -9.10 -1.07
CA SER A 126 2.24 -10.04 0.04
C SER A 126 3.67 -10.04 0.57
N LEU A 127 3.79 -9.85 1.89
CA LEU A 127 5.06 -9.85 2.59
C LEU A 127 5.14 -11.12 3.43
N VAL A 128 6.17 -11.93 3.16
CA VAL A 128 6.39 -13.18 3.87
C VAL A 128 7.56 -13.00 4.84
N LEU A 129 7.30 -13.26 6.11
CA LEU A 129 8.29 -13.14 7.17
C LEU A 129 8.47 -14.49 7.86
N PRO A 130 9.69 -14.80 8.32
CA PRO A 130 9.88 -15.99 9.14
C PRO A 130 9.15 -15.83 10.47
N SER A 131 8.46 -16.88 10.88
CA SER A 131 7.80 -16.94 12.17
C SER A 131 8.33 -18.16 12.91
N ILE A 132 9.15 -17.90 13.92
CA ILE A 132 9.69 -18.97 14.76
C ILE A 132 8.70 -19.23 15.88
N ASN A 133 8.12 -20.40 15.87
CA ASN A 133 7.18 -20.82 16.90
C ASN A 133 7.97 -21.36 18.11
N ASN A 134 8.28 -20.47 19.04
CA ASN A 134 8.99 -20.83 20.27
C ASN A 134 7.99 -21.09 21.40
N ARG A 135 7.73 -22.36 21.68
CA ARG A 135 6.74 -22.77 22.69
C ARG A 135 7.07 -22.27 24.10
N CYS A 136 8.35 -22.00 24.37
CA CYS A 136 8.75 -21.50 25.69
C CYS A 136 8.32 -20.05 25.94
N GLN A 137 7.94 -19.33 24.89
CA GLN A 137 7.52 -17.93 24.96
C GLN A 137 6.02 -17.74 24.77
N ILE A 138 5.27 -18.82 24.55
CA ILE A 138 3.82 -18.74 24.39
C ILE A 138 3.16 -18.68 25.76
N PRO A 139 2.38 -17.64 26.07
CA PRO A 139 1.63 -17.60 27.32
C PRO A 139 0.58 -18.70 27.33
N THR A 140 0.54 -19.45 28.39
CA THR A 140 -0.45 -20.51 28.59
C THR A 140 -1.60 -20.01 29.44
#